data_74392c41293bfb1227cd143ac1876022
#
_entry.id   74392c41293bfb1227cd143ac1876022
#
_cell.length_a   1.000
_cell.length_b   1.000
_cell.length_c   1.000
_cell.angle_alpha   90.00
_cell.angle_beta   90.00
_cell.angle_gamma   90.00
#
_symmetry.space_group_name_H-M   'P 1'
#
loop_
_entity.id
_entity.type
_entity.pdbx_description
1 polymer ?
#
loop_
_entity_poly.entity_id
_entity_poly.type
_entity_poly.pdbx_seq_one_letter_code
_entity_poly.pdbx_strand_id
1 'polypeptide(L)'
;VIGWTGWRLAFSLLIFPGFLFTVLVGFVLSWVDRLVTARVQFRKGPPFIQPFADFFKLMLKQTIVPEGASALVFLFAPMLGVIAMTVATVILWNASFGGSGFVGDVLVLVYLFALPPLGLIIGASASRNPLAAVGASREMTLYFGYEFPFLLALLVPIIKSGGQVQLEALVAAQAGAPFLGSVSGVIAAIIVLLVTQAKLGLVPFDTAEAEQEIMTGVYTEYSGVALAMFKLTRAMMMVVMPLFLVTVLWGGFASWWAILKFLAIIVLVVLIRNTNPRLRVDQALRFFWFGLGGLGIVAVILALAGI
;
A
#
# COMPACT_ATOMS: atom_id res chain seq x y z
N VAL A 1 -24.69 5.54 14.42
CA VAL A 1 -24.58 6.36 13.18
C VAL A 1 -23.99 7.69 13.60
N ILE A 2 -22.71 7.94 13.31
CA ILE A 2 -22.06 9.20 13.60
C ILE A 2 -22.73 10.27 12.74
N GLY A 3 -23.28 11.29 13.36
CA GLY A 3 -23.74 12.50 12.68
C GLY A 3 -22.56 13.24 12.08
N TRP A 4 -22.10 12.79 10.92
CA TRP A 4 -21.11 13.50 10.11
C TRP A 4 -21.79 14.74 9.56
N THR A 5 -21.69 15.84 10.27
CA THR A 5 -22.03 17.14 9.66
C THR A 5 -21.07 17.35 8.49
N GLY A 6 -21.57 17.81 7.35
CA GLY A 6 -20.81 17.87 6.08
C GLY A 6 -19.41 18.49 6.20
N TRP A 7 -19.23 19.49 7.10
CA TRP A 7 -17.93 20.13 7.35
C TRP A 7 -16.92 19.20 8.09
N ARG A 8 -17.40 18.34 9.03
CA ARG A 8 -16.54 17.36 9.72
C ARG A 8 -16.04 16.29 8.77
N LEU A 9 -16.88 15.84 7.85
CA LEU A 9 -16.50 14.90 6.81
C LEU A 9 -15.49 15.52 5.86
N ALA A 10 -15.70 16.76 5.42
CA ALA A 10 -14.74 17.49 4.60
C ALA A 10 -13.40 17.68 5.33
N PHE A 11 -13.42 18.04 6.61
CA PHE A 11 -12.21 18.19 7.42
C PHE A 11 -11.46 16.85 7.56
N SER A 12 -12.17 15.75 7.83
CA SER A 12 -11.55 14.44 7.99
C SER A 12 -10.96 13.90 6.69
N LEU A 13 -11.58 14.17 5.54
CA LEU A 13 -11.05 13.75 4.25
C LEU A 13 -9.91 14.63 3.75
N LEU A 14 -10.02 15.96 3.90
CA LEU A 14 -9.05 16.88 3.29
C LEU A 14 -7.86 17.19 4.20
N ILE A 15 -8.07 17.28 5.52
CA ILE A 15 -7.03 17.73 6.45
C ILE A 15 -6.54 16.60 7.34
N PHE A 16 -7.36 16.15 8.30
CA PHE A 16 -6.94 15.17 9.30
C PHE A 16 -8.06 14.16 9.61
N PRO A 17 -7.75 12.85 9.53
CA PRO A 17 -6.49 12.19 9.22
C PRO A 17 -6.28 11.92 7.70
N GLY A 18 -7.15 12.44 6.84
CA GLY A 18 -7.20 12.15 5.42
C GLY A 18 -6.00 12.66 4.61
N PHE A 19 -6.29 13.41 3.52
CA PHE A 19 -5.31 13.74 2.47
C PHE A 19 -4.06 14.45 3.00
N LEU A 20 -4.19 15.62 3.62
CA LEU A 20 -3.03 16.45 3.99
C LEU A 20 -2.10 15.74 4.98
N PHE A 21 -2.68 15.14 6.02
CA PHE A 21 -1.90 14.40 7.03
C PHE A 21 -1.17 13.22 6.40
N THR A 22 -1.86 12.40 5.60
CA THR A 22 -1.25 11.22 4.96
C THR A 22 -0.14 11.60 3.99
N VAL A 23 -0.31 12.70 3.24
CA VAL A 23 0.72 13.23 2.33
C VAL A 23 1.95 13.68 3.09
N LEU A 24 1.78 14.47 4.16
CA LEU A 24 2.91 14.96 4.96
C LEU A 24 3.69 13.81 5.60
N VAL A 25 2.99 12.87 6.24
CA VAL A 25 3.62 11.68 6.81
C VAL A 25 4.27 10.82 5.71
N GLY A 26 3.61 10.65 4.56
CA GLY A 26 4.13 9.91 3.42
C GLY A 26 5.45 10.47 2.88
N PHE A 27 5.59 11.79 2.79
CA PHE A 27 6.86 12.42 2.40
C PHE A 27 7.95 12.22 3.45
N VAL A 28 7.62 12.31 4.75
CA VAL A 28 8.57 12.00 5.82
C VAL A 28 9.04 10.56 5.71
N LEU A 29 8.13 9.59 5.49
CA LEU A 29 8.50 8.20 5.32
C LEU A 29 9.29 7.94 4.04
N SER A 30 8.98 8.63 2.95
CA SER A 30 9.80 8.58 1.73
C SER A 30 11.22 9.10 1.95
N TRP A 31 11.39 10.11 2.81
CA TRP A 31 12.71 10.55 3.24
C TRP A 31 13.42 9.49 4.09
N VAL A 32 12.70 8.87 5.05
CA VAL A 32 13.24 7.78 5.90
C VAL A 32 13.69 6.60 5.03
N ASP A 33 12.89 6.19 4.05
CA ASP A 33 13.25 5.13 3.08
C ASP A 33 14.58 5.45 2.38
N ARG A 34 14.70 6.66 1.82
CA ARG A 34 15.93 7.11 1.15
C ARG A 34 17.11 7.21 2.11
N LEU A 35 16.89 7.65 3.35
CA LEU A 35 17.92 7.77 4.37
C LEU A 35 18.45 6.40 4.80
N VAL A 36 17.55 5.46 5.11
CA VAL A 36 17.90 4.08 5.52
C VAL A 36 18.61 3.37 4.36
N THR A 37 18.07 3.47 3.14
CA THR A 37 18.72 2.93 1.94
C THR A 37 20.14 3.46 1.76
N ALA A 38 20.34 4.78 1.90
CA ALA A 38 21.66 5.38 1.78
C ALA A 38 22.63 4.87 2.86
N ARG A 39 22.16 4.70 4.10
CA ARG A 39 22.98 4.16 5.21
C ARG A 39 23.35 2.70 4.99
N VAL A 40 22.41 1.87 4.55
CA VAL A 40 22.68 0.46 4.21
C VAL A 40 23.70 0.34 3.08
N GLN A 41 23.71 1.30 2.14
CA GLN A 41 24.66 1.35 1.02
C GLN A 41 25.95 2.15 1.33
N PHE A 42 26.21 2.51 2.58
CA PHE A 42 27.34 3.34 3.01
C PHE A 42 27.44 4.70 2.29
N ARG A 43 26.28 5.28 1.94
CA ARG A 43 26.16 6.59 1.29
C ARG A 43 25.59 7.64 2.24
N LYS A 44 25.84 8.92 1.94
CA LYS A 44 25.17 10.03 2.62
C LYS A 44 23.76 10.20 2.08
N GLY A 45 22.76 10.17 2.97
CA GLY A 45 21.34 10.34 2.59
C GLY A 45 21.00 11.76 2.14
N PRO A 46 19.85 11.93 1.46
CA PRO A 46 19.37 13.24 1.02
C PRO A 46 18.88 14.09 2.21
N PRO A 47 18.81 15.43 2.03
CA PRO A 47 18.22 16.32 3.04
C PRO A 47 16.72 16.02 3.24
N PHE A 48 16.20 16.38 4.42
CA PHE A 48 14.79 16.15 4.80
C PHE A 48 13.77 16.74 3.80
N ILE A 49 14.08 17.90 3.23
CA ILE A 49 13.18 18.63 2.30
C ILE A 49 13.10 17.97 0.91
N GLN A 50 13.99 17.03 0.57
CA GLN A 50 14.10 16.49 -0.78
C GLN A 50 12.79 15.90 -1.36
N PRO A 51 12.01 15.07 -0.64
CA PRO A 51 10.75 14.53 -1.20
C PRO A 51 9.72 15.63 -1.50
N PHE A 52 9.66 16.66 -0.67
CA PHE A 52 8.80 17.83 -0.90
C PHE A 52 9.23 18.61 -2.14
N ALA A 53 10.53 18.89 -2.25
CA ALA A 53 11.08 19.60 -3.41
C ALA A 53 10.87 18.81 -4.71
N ASP A 54 11.07 17.49 -4.70
CA ASP A 54 10.83 16.61 -5.84
C ASP A 54 9.37 16.65 -6.29
N PHE A 55 8.41 16.64 -5.35
CA PHE A 55 6.99 16.74 -5.64
C PHE A 55 6.62 18.10 -6.25
N PHE A 56 7.01 19.20 -5.61
CA PHE A 56 6.73 20.55 -6.13
C PHE A 56 7.39 20.80 -7.49
N LYS A 57 8.60 20.28 -7.69
CA LYS A 57 9.28 20.35 -8.98
C LYS A 57 8.50 19.65 -10.10
N LEU A 58 7.88 18.51 -9.80
CA LEU A 58 7.02 17.81 -10.75
C LEU A 58 5.71 18.56 -11.00
N MET A 59 5.11 19.16 -9.98
CA MET A 59 3.89 19.98 -10.13
C MET A 59 4.10 21.20 -11.01
N LEU A 60 5.32 21.76 -11.06
CA LEU A 60 5.66 22.91 -11.91
C LEU A 60 6.07 22.51 -13.33
N LYS A 61 6.28 21.21 -13.61
CA LYS A 61 6.60 20.75 -14.96
C LYS A 61 5.34 20.67 -15.82
N GLN A 62 5.53 20.85 -17.12
CA GLN A 62 4.48 20.64 -18.10
C GLN A 62 4.01 19.19 -18.11
N THR A 63 2.70 19.00 -18.11
CA THR A 63 2.06 17.70 -18.31
C THR A 63 1.83 17.51 -19.81
N ILE A 64 2.54 16.56 -20.39
CA ILE A 64 2.45 16.25 -21.82
C ILE A 64 1.55 15.02 -21.95
N VAL A 65 0.54 15.12 -22.80
CA VAL A 65 -0.33 13.99 -23.16
C VAL A 65 0.11 13.48 -24.52
N PRO A 66 0.42 12.18 -24.68
CA PRO A 66 0.86 11.61 -25.95
C PRO A 66 -0.20 11.74 -27.05
N GLU A 67 0.24 11.89 -28.29
CA GLU A 67 -0.67 11.92 -29.44
C GLU A 67 -1.43 10.58 -29.55
N GLY A 68 -2.74 10.67 -29.70
CA GLY A 68 -3.62 9.50 -29.79
C GLY A 68 -3.97 8.84 -28.46
N ALA A 69 -3.42 9.30 -27.32
CA ALA A 69 -3.84 8.84 -26.00
C ALA A 69 -5.25 9.31 -25.66
N SER A 70 -5.97 8.54 -24.83
CA SER A 70 -7.21 9.00 -24.23
C SER A 70 -6.90 10.00 -23.12
N ALA A 71 -6.89 11.31 -23.42
CA ALA A 71 -6.45 12.36 -22.50
C ALA A 71 -7.18 12.32 -21.15
N LEU A 72 -8.50 12.11 -21.16
CA LEU A 72 -9.29 12.04 -19.94
C LEU A 72 -8.84 10.88 -19.04
N VAL A 73 -8.76 9.66 -19.58
CA VAL A 73 -8.34 8.47 -18.82
C VAL A 73 -6.90 8.62 -18.35
N PHE A 74 -6.00 9.10 -19.23
CA PHE A 74 -4.58 9.30 -18.93
C PHE A 74 -4.36 10.27 -17.77
N LEU A 75 -5.11 11.38 -17.71
CA LEU A 75 -4.97 12.40 -16.67
C LEU A 75 -5.68 12.03 -15.36
N PHE A 76 -6.82 11.31 -15.41
CA PHE A 76 -7.58 10.96 -14.20
C PHE A 76 -7.15 9.65 -13.55
N ALA A 77 -6.55 8.71 -14.27
CA ALA A 77 -6.07 7.45 -13.73
C ALA A 77 -5.17 7.61 -12.48
N PRO A 78 -4.20 8.55 -12.43
CA PRO A 78 -3.38 8.78 -11.23
C PRO A 78 -4.16 9.21 -9.99
N MET A 79 -5.32 9.87 -10.16
CA MET A 79 -6.14 10.34 -9.04
C MET A 79 -6.83 9.19 -8.30
N LEU A 80 -7.09 8.06 -8.96
CA LEU A 80 -7.73 6.89 -8.34
C LEU A 80 -6.95 6.43 -7.11
N GLY A 81 -5.62 6.37 -7.20
CA GLY A 81 -4.77 5.97 -6.08
C GLY A 81 -4.79 6.99 -4.94
N VAL A 82 -4.72 8.28 -5.23
CA VAL A 82 -4.75 9.35 -4.23
C VAL A 82 -6.06 9.34 -3.45
N ILE A 83 -7.19 9.26 -4.16
CA ILE A 83 -8.52 9.21 -3.55
C ILE A 83 -8.66 7.95 -2.68
N ALA A 84 -8.27 6.79 -3.21
CA ALA A 84 -8.35 5.52 -2.49
C ALA A 84 -7.54 5.54 -1.19
N MET A 85 -6.30 6.02 -1.24
CA MET A 85 -5.44 6.08 -0.04
C MET A 85 -5.94 7.09 0.98
N THR A 86 -6.51 8.22 0.53
CA THR A 86 -7.14 9.19 1.43
C THR A 86 -8.29 8.57 2.21
N VAL A 87 -9.21 7.90 1.51
CA VAL A 87 -10.37 7.25 2.14
C VAL A 87 -9.92 6.10 3.05
N ALA A 88 -8.96 5.28 2.60
CA ALA A 88 -8.42 4.17 3.39
C ALA A 88 -7.79 4.65 4.70
N THR A 89 -7.05 5.77 4.68
CA THR A 89 -6.49 6.35 5.91
C THR A 89 -7.58 6.77 6.89
N VAL A 90 -8.64 7.43 6.42
CA VAL A 90 -9.74 7.87 7.29
C VAL A 90 -10.44 6.67 7.93
N ILE A 91 -10.68 5.59 7.17
CA ILE A 91 -11.30 4.35 7.69
C ILE A 91 -10.40 3.73 8.77
N LEU A 92 -9.11 3.54 8.47
CA LEU A 92 -8.14 2.95 9.41
C LEU A 92 -7.96 3.78 10.67
N TRP A 93 -7.90 5.10 10.53
CA TRP A 93 -7.76 6.02 11.65
C TRP A 93 -8.96 5.96 12.59
N ASN A 94 -10.17 6.01 12.02
CA ASN A 94 -11.40 5.93 12.81
C ASN A 94 -11.49 4.61 13.58
N ALA A 95 -11.19 3.49 12.94
CA ALA A 95 -11.18 2.18 13.60
C ALA A 95 -10.13 2.07 14.71
N SER A 96 -8.97 2.74 14.54
CA SER A 96 -7.86 2.68 15.51
C SER A 96 -8.07 3.56 16.75
N PHE A 97 -8.80 4.67 16.62
CA PHE A 97 -8.95 5.67 17.68
C PHE A 97 -10.38 5.80 18.21
N GLY A 98 -11.20 4.75 18.08
CA GLY A 98 -12.52 4.66 18.72
C GLY A 98 -13.63 5.43 17.99
N GLY A 99 -13.46 5.66 16.70
CA GLY A 99 -14.54 6.07 15.83
C GLY A 99 -15.45 4.88 15.50
N SER A 100 -16.69 5.13 15.12
CA SER A 100 -17.60 4.07 14.67
C SER A 100 -17.17 3.56 13.29
N GLY A 101 -16.77 2.32 13.22
CA GLY A 101 -16.66 1.56 11.99
C GLY A 101 -18.02 1.18 11.41
N PHE A 102 -18.05 0.70 10.18
CA PHE A 102 -19.27 0.14 9.56
C PHE A 102 -19.04 -1.33 9.22
N VAL A 103 -20.12 -2.10 9.14
CA VAL A 103 -20.04 -3.52 8.81
C VAL A 103 -19.44 -3.69 7.42
N GLY A 104 -18.31 -4.40 7.32
CA GLY A 104 -17.64 -4.67 6.04
C GLY A 104 -16.54 -3.66 5.66
N ASP A 105 -16.10 -2.78 6.57
CA ASP A 105 -15.03 -1.81 6.33
C ASP A 105 -13.70 -2.49 5.94
N VAL A 106 -13.41 -3.69 6.45
CA VAL A 106 -12.26 -4.51 6.00
C VAL A 106 -12.36 -4.82 4.50
N LEU A 107 -13.55 -5.20 4.02
CA LEU A 107 -13.76 -5.52 2.60
C LEU A 107 -13.58 -4.27 1.74
N VAL A 108 -14.10 -3.13 2.20
CA VAL A 108 -13.92 -1.85 1.49
C VAL A 108 -12.45 -1.49 1.39
N LEU A 109 -11.65 -1.72 2.44
CA LEU A 109 -10.20 -1.48 2.39
C LEU A 109 -9.49 -2.35 1.35
N VAL A 110 -9.87 -3.63 1.22
CA VAL A 110 -9.32 -4.50 0.17
C VAL A 110 -9.53 -3.89 -1.22
N TYR A 111 -10.75 -3.43 -1.52
CA TYR A 111 -11.04 -2.77 -2.79
C TYR A 111 -10.30 -1.44 -2.96
N LEU A 112 -10.18 -0.64 -1.90
CA LEU A 112 -9.40 0.60 -1.94
C LEU A 112 -7.91 0.34 -2.23
N PHE A 113 -7.35 -0.75 -1.70
CA PHE A 113 -5.96 -1.14 -1.97
C PHE A 113 -5.73 -1.71 -3.38
N ALA A 114 -6.79 -2.06 -4.08
CA ALA A 114 -6.74 -2.46 -5.49
C ALA A 114 -6.69 -1.25 -6.44
N LEU A 115 -7.21 -0.07 -6.04
CA LEU A 115 -7.31 1.09 -6.93
C LEU A 115 -5.96 1.68 -7.38
N PRO A 116 -4.89 1.78 -6.55
CA PRO A 116 -3.59 2.26 -7.00
C PRO A 116 -2.99 1.45 -8.17
N PRO A 117 -2.84 0.11 -8.09
CA PRO A 117 -2.33 -0.67 -9.22
C PRO A 117 -3.29 -0.63 -10.42
N LEU A 118 -4.60 -0.60 -10.21
CA LEU A 118 -5.57 -0.44 -11.30
C LEU A 118 -5.40 0.92 -11.99
N GLY A 119 -5.17 2.00 -11.24
CA GLY A 119 -4.87 3.31 -11.79
C GLY A 119 -3.61 3.29 -12.67
N LEU A 120 -2.56 2.57 -12.26
CA LEU A 120 -1.34 2.38 -13.07
C LEU A 120 -1.63 1.62 -14.35
N ILE A 121 -2.35 0.49 -14.28
CA ILE A 121 -2.70 -0.34 -15.44
C ILE A 121 -3.54 0.44 -16.45
N ILE A 122 -4.60 1.10 -15.99
CA ILE A 122 -5.51 1.89 -16.82
C ILE A 122 -4.76 3.06 -17.47
N GLY A 123 -3.98 3.79 -16.68
CA GLY A 123 -3.23 4.94 -17.14
C GLY A 123 -2.15 4.60 -18.17
N ALA A 124 -1.36 3.56 -17.90
CA ALA A 124 -0.34 3.09 -18.84
C ALA A 124 -0.95 2.56 -20.14
N SER A 125 -2.08 1.85 -20.07
CA SER A 125 -2.81 1.37 -21.25
C SER A 125 -3.39 2.54 -22.08
N ALA A 126 -3.84 3.62 -21.43
CA ALA A 126 -4.37 4.80 -22.09
C ALA A 126 -3.32 5.62 -22.85
N SER A 127 -2.04 5.46 -22.52
CA SER A 127 -0.91 6.17 -23.16
C SER A 127 -0.65 5.73 -24.61
N ARG A 128 -1.13 4.55 -25.02
CA ARG A 128 -0.87 3.91 -26.32
C ARG A 128 0.61 3.64 -26.64
N ASN A 129 1.49 3.73 -25.65
CA ASN A 129 2.89 3.37 -25.81
C ASN A 129 3.06 1.85 -25.62
N PRO A 130 3.72 1.13 -26.56
CA PRO A 130 3.96 -0.31 -26.41
C PRO A 130 4.73 -0.70 -25.17
N LEU A 131 5.74 0.08 -24.75
CA LEU A 131 6.53 -0.17 -23.53
C LEU A 131 5.68 -0.01 -22.27
N ALA A 132 4.83 1.03 -22.23
CA ALA A 132 3.89 1.22 -21.13
C ALA A 132 2.85 0.10 -21.07
N ALA A 133 2.38 -0.40 -22.22
CA ALA A 133 1.46 -1.53 -22.29
C ALA A 133 2.08 -2.83 -21.76
N VAL A 134 3.38 -3.10 -22.05
CA VAL A 134 4.12 -4.22 -21.46
C VAL A 134 4.23 -4.05 -19.95
N GLY A 135 4.56 -2.84 -19.45
CA GLY A 135 4.57 -2.53 -18.03
C GLY A 135 3.21 -2.77 -17.36
N ALA A 136 2.12 -2.33 -17.99
CA ALA A 136 0.75 -2.55 -17.50
C ALA A 136 0.39 -4.04 -17.43
N SER A 137 0.78 -4.84 -18.42
CA SER A 137 0.58 -6.30 -18.43
C SER A 137 1.34 -6.99 -17.29
N ARG A 138 2.58 -6.56 -17.02
CA ARG A 138 3.37 -7.07 -15.89
C ARG A 138 2.74 -6.70 -14.55
N GLU A 139 2.27 -5.47 -14.39
CA GLU A 139 1.57 -5.02 -13.17
C GLU A 139 0.28 -5.80 -12.95
N MET A 140 -0.51 -6.03 -14.01
CA MET A 140 -1.73 -6.83 -13.95
C MET A 140 -1.45 -8.27 -13.49
N THR A 141 -0.39 -8.88 -14.00
CA THR A 141 0.02 -10.24 -13.62
C THR A 141 0.43 -10.29 -12.15
N LEU A 142 1.20 -9.31 -11.68
CA LEU A 142 1.58 -9.20 -10.27
C LEU A 142 0.37 -8.96 -9.37
N TYR A 143 -0.54 -8.06 -9.78
CA TYR A 143 -1.76 -7.75 -9.05
C TYR A 143 -2.56 -9.03 -8.75
N PHE A 144 -2.86 -9.84 -9.76
CA PHE A 144 -3.52 -11.12 -9.55
C PHE A 144 -2.68 -12.11 -8.73
N GLY A 145 -1.36 -12.01 -8.84
CA GLY A 145 -0.43 -12.84 -8.07
C GLY A 145 -0.53 -12.60 -6.57
N TYR A 146 -0.39 -11.37 -6.12
CA TYR A 146 -0.33 -11.04 -4.70
C TYR A 146 -1.70 -10.85 -4.03
N GLU A 147 -2.79 -10.66 -4.79
CA GLU A 147 -4.12 -10.46 -4.20
C GLU A 147 -4.64 -11.75 -3.55
N PHE A 148 -4.38 -12.90 -4.15
CA PHE A 148 -4.79 -14.20 -3.61
C PHE A 148 -4.21 -14.49 -2.20
N PRO A 149 -2.88 -14.47 -1.96
CA PRO A 149 -2.34 -14.65 -0.62
C PRO A 149 -2.73 -13.53 0.34
N PHE A 150 -2.95 -12.31 -0.14
CA PHE A 150 -3.43 -11.21 0.69
C PHE A 150 -4.81 -11.50 1.28
N LEU A 151 -5.75 -11.98 0.46
CA LEU A 151 -7.09 -12.37 0.93
C LEU A 151 -7.02 -13.52 1.93
N LEU A 152 -6.18 -14.54 1.70
CA LEU A 152 -5.99 -15.64 2.65
C LEU A 152 -5.44 -15.14 3.99
N ALA A 153 -4.47 -14.22 3.96
CA ALA A 153 -3.91 -13.65 5.18
C ALA A 153 -4.94 -12.83 5.98
N LEU A 154 -5.89 -12.18 5.30
CA LEU A 154 -7.00 -11.45 5.95
C LEU A 154 -8.05 -12.35 6.58
N LEU A 155 -8.23 -13.57 6.08
CA LEU A 155 -9.14 -14.53 6.71
C LEU A 155 -8.68 -14.92 8.13
N VAL A 156 -7.37 -14.92 8.42
CA VAL A 156 -6.84 -15.27 9.72
C VAL A 156 -7.39 -14.39 10.86
N PRO A 157 -7.25 -13.06 10.84
CA PRO A 157 -7.85 -12.20 11.87
C PRO A 157 -9.37 -12.26 11.91
N ILE A 158 -10.05 -12.43 10.76
CA ILE A 158 -11.51 -12.59 10.70
C ILE A 158 -11.94 -13.87 11.42
N ILE A 159 -11.29 -14.99 11.17
CA ILE A 159 -11.58 -16.27 11.85
C ILE A 159 -11.35 -16.15 13.35
N LYS A 160 -10.21 -15.60 13.77
CA LYS A 160 -9.85 -15.44 15.19
C LYS A 160 -10.75 -14.48 15.96
N SER A 161 -11.38 -13.54 15.28
CA SER A 161 -12.35 -12.62 15.88
C SER A 161 -13.78 -13.18 15.91
N GLY A 162 -14.00 -14.43 15.50
CA GLY A 162 -15.34 -15.04 15.43
C GLY A 162 -16.14 -14.63 14.22
N GLY A 163 -15.47 -14.32 13.08
CA GLY A 163 -16.13 -13.96 11.83
C GLY A 163 -16.42 -12.45 11.69
N GLN A 164 -15.81 -11.61 12.52
CA GLN A 164 -16.04 -10.16 12.44
C GLN A 164 -15.33 -9.58 11.22
N VAL A 165 -16.07 -8.81 10.42
CA VAL A 165 -15.55 -8.09 9.25
C VAL A 165 -15.50 -6.58 9.47
N GLN A 166 -15.76 -6.11 10.68
CA GLN A 166 -15.67 -4.73 11.12
C GLN A 166 -14.30 -4.50 11.78
N LEU A 167 -13.55 -3.50 11.34
CA LEU A 167 -12.22 -3.19 11.86
C LEU A 167 -12.21 -2.90 13.36
N GLU A 168 -13.19 -2.15 13.85
CA GLU A 168 -13.31 -1.84 15.27
C GLU A 168 -13.44 -3.11 16.11
N ALA A 169 -14.26 -4.06 15.66
CA ALA A 169 -14.42 -5.35 16.32
C ALA A 169 -13.13 -6.20 16.26
N LEU A 170 -12.40 -6.14 15.13
CA LEU A 170 -11.08 -6.78 15.01
C LEU A 170 -10.05 -6.19 15.99
N VAL A 171 -10.03 -4.87 16.13
CA VAL A 171 -9.14 -4.19 17.11
C VAL A 171 -9.56 -4.53 18.54
N ALA A 172 -10.86 -4.53 18.84
CA ALA A 172 -11.37 -4.89 20.16
C ALA A 172 -11.05 -6.36 20.53
N ALA A 173 -11.13 -7.29 19.58
CA ALA A 173 -10.76 -8.69 19.80
C ALA A 173 -9.27 -8.88 20.15
N GLN A 174 -8.43 -7.91 19.83
CA GLN A 174 -7.00 -7.91 20.15
C GLN A 174 -6.65 -7.27 21.52
N ALA A 175 -7.66 -6.82 22.28
CA ALA A 175 -7.42 -6.14 23.57
C ALA A 175 -6.70 -7.03 24.61
N GLY A 176 -6.91 -8.35 24.54
CA GLY A 176 -6.22 -9.31 25.41
C GLY A 176 -4.84 -9.72 24.91
N ALA A 177 -4.73 -10.02 23.64
CA ALA A 177 -3.48 -10.38 22.97
C ALA A 177 -3.56 -10.06 21.47
N PRO A 178 -2.51 -9.53 20.86
CA PRO A 178 -2.48 -9.30 19.42
C PRO A 178 -2.52 -10.63 18.65
N PHE A 179 -3.18 -10.65 17.48
CA PHE A 179 -3.22 -11.86 16.65
C PHE A 179 -1.82 -12.33 16.23
N LEU A 180 -0.87 -11.41 16.14
CA LEU A 180 0.54 -11.69 15.88
C LEU A 180 1.18 -12.62 16.94
N GLY A 181 0.61 -12.74 18.12
CA GLY A 181 1.11 -13.66 19.16
C GLY A 181 0.87 -15.15 18.87
N SER A 182 0.12 -15.48 17.83
CA SER A 182 -0.16 -16.85 17.40
C SER A 182 0.63 -17.23 16.15
N VAL A 183 0.83 -18.52 15.92
CA VAL A 183 1.56 -19.02 14.74
C VAL A 183 0.87 -18.59 13.44
N SER A 184 -0.46 -18.76 13.37
CA SER A 184 -1.25 -18.32 12.21
C SER A 184 -1.16 -16.81 11.97
N GLY A 185 -1.17 -16.01 13.04
CA GLY A 185 -1.03 -14.55 12.95
C GLY A 185 0.35 -14.11 12.47
N VAL A 186 1.43 -14.78 12.90
CA VAL A 186 2.79 -14.51 12.39
C VAL A 186 2.89 -14.81 10.90
N ILE A 187 2.36 -15.95 10.45
CA ILE A 187 2.36 -16.30 9.02
C ILE A 187 1.57 -15.25 8.22
N ALA A 188 0.37 -14.87 8.70
CA ALA A 188 -0.44 -13.83 8.06
C ALA A 188 0.31 -12.49 7.99
N ALA A 189 1.01 -12.08 9.05
CA ALA A 189 1.79 -10.85 9.07
C ALA A 189 2.94 -10.86 8.06
N ILE A 190 3.65 -11.98 7.91
CA ILE A 190 4.70 -12.16 6.91
C ILE A 190 4.12 -12.04 5.50
N ILE A 191 2.97 -12.66 5.24
CA ILE A 191 2.29 -12.57 3.95
C ILE A 191 1.90 -11.12 3.66
N VAL A 192 1.23 -10.44 4.60
CA VAL A 192 0.81 -9.03 4.41
C VAL A 192 2.02 -8.11 4.22
N LEU A 193 3.14 -8.34 4.92
CA LEU A 193 4.37 -7.57 4.75
C LEU A 193 4.95 -7.72 3.33
N LEU A 194 5.03 -8.94 2.81
CA LEU A 194 5.54 -9.20 1.45
C LEU A 194 4.57 -8.73 0.37
N VAL A 195 3.26 -8.83 0.60
CA VAL A 195 2.25 -8.23 -0.28
C VAL A 195 2.34 -6.69 -0.26
N THR A 196 2.59 -6.09 0.90
CA THR A 196 2.85 -4.65 1.02
C THR A 196 4.03 -4.22 0.15
N GLN A 197 5.10 -5.02 0.13
CA GLN A 197 6.26 -4.79 -0.72
C GLN A 197 5.88 -4.78 -2.21
N ALA A 198 5.04 -5.72 -2.63
CA ALA A 198 4.55 -5.82 -4.01
C ALA A 198 3.60 -4.67 -4.37
N LYS A 199 2.64 -4.35 -3.52
CA LYS A 199 1.68 -3.24 -3.74
C LYS A 199 2.39 -1.88 -3.82
N LEU A 200 3.49 -1.69 -3.09
CA LEU A 200 4.35 -0.51 -3.17
C LEU A 200 5.22 -0.47 -4.45
N GLY A 201 5.23 -1.52 -5.25
CA GLY A 201 6.12 -1.64 -6.42
C GLY A 201 7.59 -1.54 -6.03
N LEU A 202 7.99 -2.08 -4.85
CA LEU A 202 9.35 -2.08 -4.37
C LEU A 202 10.07 -3.40 -4.72
N VAL A 203 11.39 -3.35 -4.89
CA VAL A 203 12.22 -4.55 -5.02
C VAL A 203 11.89 -5.51 -3.86
N PRO A 204 11.69 -6.81 -4.12
CA PRO A 204 11.98 -7.58 -5.33
C PRO A 204 10.86 -7.62 -6.40
N PHE A 205 9.73 -6.94 -6.22
CA PHE A 205 8.53 -7.04 -7.05
C PHE A 205 8.29 -5.83 -7.98
N ASP A 206 9.32 -5.04 -8.27
CA ASP A 206 9.25 -3.83 -9.12
C ASP A 206 9.31 -4.13 -10.64
N THR A 207 8.67 -5.23 -11.07
CA THR A 207 8.76 -5.73 -12.45
C THR A 207 8.05 -4.86 -13.48
N ALA A 208 7.04 -4.10 -13.06
CA ALA A 208 6.30 -3.16 -13.92
C ALA A 208 7.09 -1.88 -14.23
N GLU A 209 8.01 -1.50 -13.33
CA GLU A 209 8.87 -0.32 -13.44
C GLU A 209 10.29 -0.64 -13.93
N ALA A 210 10.59 -1.89 -14.28
CA ALA A 210 11.96 -2.39 -14.54
C ALA A 210 12.74 -1.50 -15.52
N GLU A 211 13.45 -0.49 -14.99
CA GLU A 211 14.17 0.53 -15.77
C GLU A 211 15.18 -0.07 -16.76
N GLN A 212 15.78 -1.21 -16.38
CA GLN A 212 16.81 -1.88 -17.21
C GLN A 212 16.21 -2.70 -18.36
N GLU A 213 14.91 -3.06 -18.30
CA GLU A 213 14.26 -3.92 -19.29
C GLU A 213 13.29 -3.14 -20.21
N ILE A 214 12.48 -2.25 -19.62
CA ILE A 214 11.40 -1.53 -20.31
C ILE A 214 11.42 -0.03 -20.02
N MET A 215 12.60 0.54 -19.79
CA MET A 215 12.78 1.93 -19.35
C MET A 215 12.08 2.17 -18.01
N THR A 216 11.10 3.10 -17.94
CA THR A 216 10.28 3.34 -16.75
C THR A 216 8.93 2.60 -16.78
N GLY A 217 8.75 1.70 -17.75
CA GLY A 217 7.56 0.87 -17.88
C GLY A 217 6.27 1.66 -17.88
N VAL A 218 5.44 1.45 -16.86
CA VAL A 218 4.13 2.10 -16.71
C VAL A 218 4.19 3.64 -16.64
N TYR A 219 5.33 4.23 -16.30
CA TYR A 219 5.50 5.68 -16.18
C TYR A 219 6.14 6.34 -17.39
N THR A 220 6.48 5.62 -18.45
CA THR A 220 7.30 6.12 -19.59
C THR A 220 6.75 7.41 -20.19
N GLU A 221 5.42 7.52 -20.35
CA GLU A 221 4.77 8.71 -20.93
C GLU A 221 4.33 9.74 -19.89
N TYR A 222 4.40 9.39 -18.61
CA TYR A 222 3.93 10.28 -17.57
C TYR A 222 4.93 11.38 -17.24
N SER A 223 4.48 12.64 -17.25
CA SER A 223 5.25 13.82 -16.87
C SER A 223 4.41 14.78 -16.03
N GLY A 224 5.05 15.77 -15.43
CA GLY A 224 4.39 16.85 -14.71
C GLY A 224 3.45 16.38 -13.59
N VAL A 225 2.27 16.95 -13.52
CA VAL A 225 1.27 16.73 -12.46
C VAL A 225 0.81 15.28 -12.40
N ALA A 226 0.59 14.62 -13.54
CA ALA A 226 0.12 13.24 -13.58
C ALA A 226 1.14 12.27 -12.96
N LEU A 227 2.43 12.44 -13.25
CA LEU A 227 3.51 11.67 -12.59
C LEU A 227 3.61 12.00 -11.10
N ALA A 228 3.42 13.28 -10.72
CA ALA A 228 3.43 13.70 -9.32
C ALA A 228 2.35 12.96 -8.51
N MET A 229 1.13 12.78 -9.07
CA MET A 229 0.04 12.08 -8.41
C MET A 229 0.34 10.60 -8.19
N PHE A 230 0.97 9.87 -9.13
CA PHE A 230 1.41 8.50 -8.91
C PHE A 230 2.48 8.39 -7.81
N LYS A 231 3.48 9.29 -7.82
CA LYS A 231 4.50 9.32 -6.76
C LYS A 231 3.89 9.67 -5.39
N LEU A 232 2.89 10.55 -5.38
CA LEU A 232 2.14 10.89 -4.17
C LEU A 232 1.36 9.68 -3.65
N THR A 233 0.65 8.96 -4.52
CA THR A 233 -0.05 7.71 -4.16
C THR A 233 0.91 6.72 -3.50
N ARG A 234 2.10 6.51 -4.07
CA ARG A 234 3.12 5.61 -3.51
C ARG A 234 3.58 6.07 -2.12
N ALA A 235 3.80 7.37 -1.93
CA ALA A 235 4.15 7.93 -0.61
C ALA A 235 3.01 7.73 0.40
N MET A 236 1.76 7.93 0.00
CA MET A 236 0.59 7.67 0.86
C MET A 236 0.45 6.18 1.19
N MET A 237 0.68 5.27 0.23
CA MET A 237 0.66 3.82 0.47
C MET A 237 1.72 3.38 1.49
N MET A 238 2.88 4.03 1.54
CA MET A 238 3.89 3.77 2.58
C MET A 238 3.40 4.09 4.00
N VAL A 239 2.37 4.93 4.14
CA VAL A 239 1.69 5.18 5.43
C VAL A 239 0.60 4.14 5.66
N VAL A 240 -0.27 3.98 4.67
CA VAL A 240 -1.54 3.24 4.81
C VAL A 240 -1.32 1.75 5.00
N MET A 241 -0.38 1.14 4.27
CA MET A 241 -0.15 -0.31 4.34
C MET A 241 0.46 -0.77 5.67
N PRO A 242 1.49 -0.11 6.24
CA PRO A 242 1.96 -0.42 7.59
C PRO A 242 0.92 -0.11 8.67
N LEU A 243 0.14 0.98 8.52
CA LEU A 243 -0.97 1.31 9.40
C LEU A 243 -2.00 0.18 9.43
N PHE A 244 -2.37 -0.34 8.26
CA PHE A 244 -3.29 -1.46 8.10
C PHE A 244 -2.77 -2.73 8.79
N LEU A 245 -1.50 -3.10 8.59
CA LEU A 245 -0.90 -4.27 9.21
C LEU A 245 -0.92 -4.17 10.74
N VAL A 246 -0.55 -3.02 11.31
CA VAL A 246 -0.60 -2.80 12.77
C VAL A 246 -2.04 -2.88 13.29
N THR A 247 -2.99 -2.29 12.58
CA THR A 247 -4.41 -2.27 13.00
C THR A 247 -5.02 -3.67 12.99
N VAL A 248 -4.78 -4.46 11.93
CA VAL A 248 -5.45 -5.74 11.72
C VAL A 248 -4.79 -6.90 12.47
N LEU A 249 -3.46 -6.87 12.65
CA LEU A 249 -2.72 -8.01 13.21
C LEU A 249 -1.96 -7.73 14.51
N TRP A 250 -1.64 -6.46 14.80
CA TRP A 250 -0.71 -6.13 15.90
C TRP A 250 -1.33 -5.28 17.01
N GLY A 251 -2.65 -5.33 17.19
CA GLY A 251 -3.36 -4.70 18.32
C GLY A 251 -3.70 -3.22 18.13
N GLY A 252 -3.64 -2.70 16.90
CA GLY A 252 -4.03 -1.32 16.60
C GLY A 252 -3.14 -0.24 17.22
N PHE A 253 -3.67 0.98 17.28
CA PHE A 253 -2.95 2.19 17.75
C PHE A 253 -3.39 2.66 19.15
N ALA A 254 -3.94 1.78 19.99
CA ALA A 254 -4.39 2.13 21.33
C ALA A 254 -3.24 2.54 22.30
N SER A 255 -1.98 2.21 21.97
CA SER A 255 -0.81 2.49 22.81
C SER A 255 0.27 3.25 22.03
N TRP A 256 1.07 4.09 22.72
CA TRP A 256 2.22 4.77 22.14
C TRP A 256 3.26 3.81 21.51
N TRP A 257 3.33 2.56 21.97
CA TRP A 257 4.13 1.49 21.37
C TRP A 257 3.75 1.20 19.91
N ALA A 258 2.55 1.56 19.49
CA ALA A 258 2.12 1.39 18.10
C ALA A 258 2.96 2.18 17.11
N ILE A 259 3.49 3.34 17.52
CA ILE A 259 4.40 4.13 16.69
C ILE A 259 5.69 3.35 16.43
N LEU A 260 6.23 2.67 17.45
CA LEU A 260 7.43 1.83 17.28
C LEU A 260 7.16 0.62 16.38
N LYS A 261 5.99 -0.02 16.54
CA LYS A 261 5.55 -1.12 15.66
C LYS A 261 5.45 -0.66 14.20
N PHE A 262 4.84 0.49 13.98
CA PHE A 262 4.72 1.12 12.67
C PHE A 262 6.09 1.41 12.04
N LEU A 263 7.00 2.03 12.78
CA LEU A 263 8.36 2.31 12.33
C LEU A 263 9.15 1.02 12.06
N ALA A 264 8.98 -0.03 12.89
CA ALA A 264 9.61 -1.32 12.67
C ALA A 264 9.19 -1.95 11.33
N ILE A 265 7.89 -1.89 10.97
CA ILE A 265 7.40 -2.38 9.68
C ILE A 265 8.04 -1.61 8.53
N ILE A 266 8.14 -0.27 8.64
CA ILE A 266 8.77 0.55 7.60
C ILE A 266 10.24 0.16 7.42
N VAL A 267 10.98 0.00 8.52
CA VAL A 267 12.38 -0.44 8.47
C VAL A 267 12.48 -1.80 7.81
N LEU A 268 11.59 -2.75 8.13
CA LEU A 268 11.57 -4.07 7.50
C LEU A 268 11.31 -3.97 5.99
N VAL A 269 10.33 -3.16 5.56
CA VAL A 269 10.05 -2.91 4.14
C VAL A 269 11.30 -2.38 3.42
N VAL A 270 11.99 -1.39 4.02
CA VAL A 270 13.19 -0.81 3.44
C VAL A 270 14.36 -1.82 3.41
N LEU A 271 14.53 -2.65 4.45
CA LEU A 271 15.55 -3.69 4.49
C LEU A 271 15.29 -4.75 3.43
N ILE A 272 14.06 -5.25 3.29
CA ILE A 272 13.68 -6.22 2.25
C ILE A 272 14.02 -5.67 0.87
N ARG A 273 13.71 -4.40 0.60
CA ARG A 273 14.05 -3.73 -0.65
C ARG A 273 15.55 -3.72 -0.95
N ASN A 274 16.40 -3.54 0.07
CA ASN A 274 17.84 -3.38 -0.11
C ASN A 274 18.61 -4.70 -0.08
N THR A 275 18.04 -5.78 0.45
CA THR A 275 18.71 -7.08 0.62
C THR A 275 18.37 -8.09 -0.46
N ASN A 276 17.25 -7.92 -1.16
CA ASN A 276 16.77 -8.89 -2.13
C ASN A 276 17.05 -8.44 -3.57
N PRO A 277 17.39 -9.38 -4.47
CA PRO A 277 17.48 -9.12 -5.90
C PRO A 277 16.07 -9.00 -6.52
N ARG A 278 15.99 -8.40 -7.70
CA ARG A 278 14.74 -8.34 -8.49
C ARG A 278 14.33 -9.74 -8.95
N LEU A 279 13.03 -10.01 -8.92
CA LEU A 279 12.44 -11.24 -9.42
C LEU A 279 11.85 -11.00 -10.81
N ARG A 280 11.85 -12.04 -11.65
CA ARG A 280 11.08 -12.04 -12.90
C ARG A 280 9.59 -12.20 -12.61
N VAL A 281 8.73 -11.76 -13.52
CA VAL A 281 7.27 -11.83 -13.37
C VAL A 281 6.79 -13.27 -13.10
N ASP A 282 7.30 -14.25 -13.85
CA ASP A 282 6.98 -15.67 -13.68
C ASP A 282 7.42 -16.23 -12.32
N GLN A 283 8.59 -15.83 -11.83
CA GLN A 283 9.09 -16.21 -10.52
C GLN A 283 8.26 -15.56 -9.41
N ALA A 284 7.92 -14.28 -9.55
CA ALA A 284 7.08 -13.57 -8.61
C ALA A 284 5.68 -14.20 -8.52
N LEU A 285 5.07 -14.52 -9.65
CA LEU A 285 3.76 -15.18 -9.68
C LEU A 285 3.79 -16.55 -8.99
N ARG A 286 4.79 -17.40 -9.27
CA ARG A 286 4.96 -18.70 -8.60
C ARG A 286 5.19 -18.52 -7.09
N PHE A 287 5.99 -17.52 -6.69
CA PHE A 287 6.23 -17.20 -5.28
C PHE A 287 4.95 -16.82 -4.55
N PHE A 288 4.12 -15.95 -5.16
CA PHE A 288 2.85 -15.55 -4.55
C PHE A 288 1.84 -16.69 -4.50
N TRP A 289 1.65 -17.44 -5.58
CA TRP A 289 0.62 -18.48 -5.63
C TRP A 289 0.99 -19.73 -4.84
N PHE A 290 2.16 -20.30 -5.08
CA PHE A 290 2.57 -21.56 -4.44
C PHE A 290 3.29 -21.32 -3.10
N GLY A 291 4.14 -20.31 -3.02
CA GLY A 291 4.84 -19.97 -1.76
C GLY A 291 3.89 -19.35 -0.75
N LEU A 292 3.51 -18.08 -0.96
CA LEU A 292 2.68 -17.35 0.00
C LEU A 292 1.23 -17.83 0.03
N GLY A 293 0.66 -18.24 -1.09
CA GLY A 293 -0.68 -18.84 -1.15
C GLY A 293 -0.75 -20.15 -0.36
N GLY A 294 0.24 -21.03 -0.55
CA GLY A 294 0.35 -22.26 0.25
C GLY A 294 0.50 -21.98 1.76
N LEU A 295 1.37 -21.04 2.15
CA LEU A 295 1.49 -20.58 3.53
C LEU A 295 0.19 -19.95 4.05
N GLY A 296 -0.52 -19.22 3.22
CA GLY A 296 -1.82 -18.62 3.56
C GLY A 296 -2.89 -19.68 3.86
N ILE A 297 -2.96 -20.75 3.07
CA ILE A 297 -3.86 -21.88 3.34
C ILE A 297 -3.51 -22.53 4.68
N VAL A 298 -2.23 -22.77 4.94
CA VAL A 298 -1.77 -23.31 6.23
C VAL A 298 -2.15 -22.38 7.39
N ALA A 299 -1.96 -21.06 7.23
CA ALA A 299 -2.34 -20.09 8.26
C ALA A 299 -3.84 -20.09 8.55
N VAL A 300 -4.69 -20.23 7.52
CA VAL A 300 -6.15 -20.35 7.69
C VAL A 300 -6.52 -21.63 8.44
N ILE A 301 -5.92 -22.77 8.07
CA ILE A 301 -6.16 -24.06 8.77
C ILE A 301 -5.75 -23.96 10.25
N LEU A 302 -4.58 -23.38 10.55
CA LEU A 302 -4.11 -23.17 11.93
C LEU A 302 -5.04 -22.21 12.70
N ALA A 303 -5.54 -21.15 12.06
CA ALA A 303 -6.50 -20.23 12.68
C ALA A 303 -7.82 -20.93 13.02
N LEU A 304 -8.32 -21.83 12.14
CA LEU A 304 -9.50 -22.65 12.41
C LEU A 304 -9.26 -23.65 13.55
N ALA A 305 -8.04 -24.15 13.71
CA ALA A 305 -7.64 -25.01 14.82
C ALA A 305 -7.40 -24.23 16.14
N GLY A 306 -7.51 -22.89 16.12
CA GLY A 306 -7.32 -22.05 17.31
C GLY A 306 -5.84 -21.73 17.65
N ILE A 307 -4.88 -22.08 16.77
CA ILE A 307 -3.43 -21.95 16.99
C ILE A 307 -2.88 -20.63 16.43
#